data_c6a959b80c6ced6c7c895c033fa2a896
#
_entry.id   c6a959b80c6ced6c7c895c033fa2a896
#
_cell.length_a   1.000
_cell.length_b   1.000
_cell.length_c   1.000
_cell.angle_alpha   90.00
_cell.angle_beta   90.00
_cell.angle_gamma   90.00
#
_symmetry.space_group_name_H-M   'P 1'
#
loop_
_entity.id
_entity.type
_entity.pdbx_description
1 polymer ?
#
loop_
_entity_poly.entity_id
_entity_poly.type
_entity_poly.pdbx_seq_one_letter_code
_entity_poly.pdbx_strand_id
1 'polypeptide(L)'
;GENDCAAKEPFKIVTQGNKGEYWTQQYIGLLQITSDGTKEEVFIRSRFDVNESCEFSKYILNKALGLKANILQKVEPSVGRGEILDLILAIIFAMQIARAYRKGIYRRYRTYENNDSKLKGRINVARHIRLNPIFNGNIAYSSREYTADNDMNRMILTAYTSLQKRQPGLMRELEKKYTPVKDFISQLKNIMQP
;
A
#
# COMPACT_ATOMS: atom_id res chain seq x y z
N GLY A 1 22.30 -1.67 -37.84
CA GLY A 1 22.04 -2.67 -36.80
C GLY A 1 20.61 -2.49 -36.35
N GLU A 2 19.71 -3.25 -36.91
CA GLU A 2 18.30 -3.31 -36.54
C GLU A 2 18.20 -4.00 -35.18
N ASN A 3 17.71 -3.26 -34.21
CA ASN A 3 17.33 -3.81 -32.91
C ASN A 3 16.01 -4.59 -33.10
N ASP A 4 16.14 -5.88 -33.30
CA ASP A 4 15.07 -6.85 -33.19
C ASP A 4 14.54 -6.84 -31.75
N CYS A 5 13.55 -5.97 -31.49
CA CYS A 5 12.66 -6.12 -30.34
C CYS A 5 11.82 -7.36 -30.60
N ALA A 6 12.32 -8.53 -30.19
CA ALA A 6 11.53 -9.75 -30.15
C ALA A 6 10.25 -9.44 -29.36
N ALA A 7 9.13 -9.34 -30.07
CA ALA A 7 7.81 -9.18 -29.47
C ALA A 7 7.62 -10.34 -28.50
N LYS A 8 7.63 -10.04 -27.19
CA LYS A 8 7.32 -11.05 -26.16
C LYS A 8 5.97 -11.62 -26.51
N GLU A 9 5.91 -12.93 -26.72
CA GLU A 9 4.64 -13.61 -26.93
C GLU A 9 3.64 -13.20 -25.84
N PRO A 10 2.39 -12.91 -26.23
CA PRO A 10 1.38 -12.52 -25.25
C PRO A 10 1.22 -13.64 -24.22
N PHE A 11 1.18 -13.25 -22.96
CA PHE A 11 1.03 -14.16 -21.82
C PHE A 11 -0.30 -14.94 -21.96
N LYS A 12 -0.25 -16.19 -22.40
CA LYS A 12 -1.43 -17.04 -22.57
C LYS A 12 -1.67 -17.83 -21.30
N ILE A 13 -2.76 -17.52 -20.62
CA ILE A 13 -3.19 -18.22 -19.39
C ILE A 13 -4.01 -19.45 -19.74
N VAL A 14 -4.81 -19.34 -20.79
CA VAL A 14 -5.70 -20.39 -21.31
C VAL A 14 -5.35 -20.64 -22.76
N THR A 15 -5.17 -21.89 -23.13
CA THR A 15 -4.99 -22.33 -24.51
C THR A 15 -6.18 -23.16 -24.94
N GLN A 16 -6.67 -22.93 -26.16
CA GLN A 16 -7.73 -23.72 -26.73
C GLN A 16 -7.14 -24.96 -27.42
N GLY A 17 -7.63 -26.12 -27.05
CA GLY A 17 -7.28 -27.39 -27.69
C GLY A 17 -8.14 -27.65 -28.94
N ASN A 18 -7.79 -28.67 -29.71
CA ASN A 18 -8.38 -29.01 -31.01
C ASN A 18 -9.87 -29.43 -30.99
N LYS A 19 -10.46 -29.66 -29.82
CA LYS A 19 -11.86 -30.11 -29.65
C LYS A 19 -12.74 -29.08 -28.88
N GLY A 20 -12.35 -27.80 -28.84
CA GLY A 20 -13.07 -26.80 -28.06
C GLY A 20 -12.81 -26.89 -26.56
N GLU A 21 -11.90 -27.72 -26.13
CA GLU A 21 -11.46 -27.80 -24.74
C GLU A 21 -10.49 -26.66 -24.43
N TYR A 22 -10.56 -26.13 -23.21
CA TYR A 22 -9.67 -25.08 -22.74
C TYR A 22 -8.75 -25.64 -21.66
N TRP A 23 -7.45 -25.42 -21.86
CA TRP A 23 -6.43 -25.86 -20.93
C TRP A 23 -5.83 -24.64 -20.22
N THR A 24 -5.81 -24.67 -18.90
CA THR A 24 -5.03 -23.69 -18.12
C THR A 24 -3.57 -24.14 -18.10
N GLN A 25 -2.67 -23.22 -18.36
CA GLN A 25 -1.24 -23.50 -18.22
C GLN A 25 -0.84 -23.53 -16.74
N GLN A 26 0.46 -23.64 -16.45
CA GLN A 26 0.99 -23.80 -15.09
C GLN A 26 0.90 -22.52 -14.24
N TYR A 27 -0.27 -21.85 -14.27
CA TYR A 27 -0.48 -20.62 -13.54
C TYR A 27 -1.46 -20.85 -12.39
N ILE A 28 -1.09 -20.30 -11.23
CA ILE A 28 -1.94 -20.24 -10.03
C ILE A 28 -1.96 -18.79 -9.60
N GLY A 29 -3.12 -18.23 -9.35
CA GLY A 29 -3.21 -16.87 -8.86
C GLY A 29 -4.50 -16.15 -9.22
N LEU A 30 -4.50 -14.86 -8.96
CA LEU A 30 -5.60 -13.95 -9.26
C LEU A 30 -5.26 -13.09 -10.48
N LEU A 31 -6.18 -13.02 -11.40
CA LEU A 31 -6.10 -12.19 -12.60
C LEU A 31 -7.29 -11.26 -12.65
N GLN A 32 -7.05 -10.02 -13.02
CA GLN A 32 -8.10 -9.09 -13.35
C GLN A 32 -8.13 -8.90 -14.87
N ILE A 33 -9.25 -9.27 -15.48
CA ILE A 33 -9.50 -9.11 -16.92
C ILE A 33 -10.44 -7.92 -17.07
N THR A 34 -10.12 -7.01 -17.98
CA THR A 34 -11.03 -5.92 -18.34
C THR A 34 -11.53 -6.17 -19.76
N SER A 35 -12.83 -6.44 -19.90
CA SER A 35 -13.50 -6.59 -21.18
C SER A 35 -14.67 -5.63 -21.24
N ASP A 36 -14.77 -4.84 -22.31
CA ASP A 36 -15.87 -3.89 -22.56
C ASP A 36 -16.20 -2.96 -21.37
N GLY A 37 -15.16 -2.52 -20.64
CA GLY A 37 -15.31 -1.65 -19.47
C GLY A 37 -15.73 -2.38 -18.18
N THR A 38 -16.02 -3.69 -18.26
CA THR A 38 -16.32 -4.53 -17.11
C THR A 38 -15.05 -5.18 -16.61
N LYS A 39 -14.82 -5.11 -15.31
CA LYS A 39 -13.68 -5.76 -14.65
C LYS A 39 -14.14 -7.10 -14.09
N GLU A 40 -13.55 -8.16 -14.57
CA GLU A 40 -13.79 -9.52 -14.07
C GLU A 40 -12.53 -10.04 -13.38
N GLU A 41 -12.71 -10.64 -12.22
CA GLU A 41 -11.65 -11.29 -11.47
C GLU A 41 -11.71 -12.79 -11.68
N VAL A 42 -10.63 -13.36 -12.22
CA VAL A 42 -10.47 -14.78 -12.44
C VAL A 42 -9.45 -15.33 -11.47
N PHE A 43 -9.89 -16.20 -10.60
CA PHE A 43 -9.00 -16.92 -9.69
C PHE A 43 -8.70 -18.33 -10.22
N ILE A 44 -7.42 -18.56 -10.54
CA ILE A 44 -6.93 -19.86 -11.00
C ILE A 44 -6.44 -20.64 -9.79
N ARG A 45 -7.19 -21.67 -9.40
CA ARG A 45 -6.86 -22.53 -8.26
C ARG A 45 -5.80 -23.54 -8.64
N SER A 46 -5.05 -23.95 -7.65
CA SER A 46 -4.18 -25.12 -7.80
C SER A 46 -5.00 -26.41 -7.88
N ARG A 47 -4.57 -27.35 -8.71
CA ARG A 47 -5.10 -28.72 -8.71
C ARG A 47 -4.94 -29.46 -7.37
N PHE A 48 -4.12 -28.93 -6.49
CA PHE A 48 -3.89 -29.49 -5.15
C PHE A 48 -4.80 -28.87 -4.08
N ASP A 49 -5.61 -27.85 -4.43
CA ASP A 49 -6.60 -27.29 -3.54
C ASP A 49 -7.86 -28.17 -3.58
N VAL A 50 -8.16 -28.84 -2.48
CA VAL A 50 -9.34 -29.71 -2.33
C VAL A 50 -10.47 -28.90 -1.70
N ASN A 51 -11.70 -29.08 -2.16
CA ASN A 51 -12.93 -28.56 -1.55
C ASN A 51 -12.99 -27.03 -1.34
N GLU A 52 -12.74 -26.24 -2.38
CA GLU A 52 -12.79 -24.76 -2.31
C GLU A 52 -11.83 -24.12 -1.29
N SER A 53 -11.04 -24.90 -0.59
CA SER A 53 -10.01 -24.40 0.30
C SER A 53 -8.82 -23.90 -0.51
N CYS A 54 -8.33 -22.72 -0.20
CA CYS A 54 -7.10 -22.18 -0.83
C CYS A 54 -5.84 -22.59 -0.04
N GLU A 55 -5.82 -23.77 0.58
CA GLU A 55 -4.75 -24.19 1.50
C GLU A 55 -3.40 -24.32 0.81
N PHE A 56 -3.38 -24.89 -0.39
CA PHE A 56 -2.14 -25.03 -1.16
C PHE A 56 -1.64 -23.65 -1.66
N SER A 57 -2.56 -22.80 -2.10
CA SER A 57 -2.23 -21.43 -2.50
C SER A 57 -1.69 -20.63 -1.30
N LYS A 58 -2.26 -20.78 -0.12
CA LYS A 58 -1.74 -20.20 1.14
C LYS A 58 -0.36 -20.76 1.49
N TYR A 59 -0.14 -22.06 1.30
CA TYR A 59 1.15 -22.71 1.54
C TYR A 59 2.24 -22.15 0.62
N ILE A 60 1.97 -22.07 -0.69
CA ILE A 60 2.93 -21.50 -1.65
C ILE A 60 3.24 -20.05 -1.30
N LEU A 61 2.23 -19.26 -0.98
CA LEU A 61 2.39 -17.86 -0.60
C LEU A 61 3.24 -17.72 0.67
N ASN A 62 3.02 -18.58 1.67
CA ASN A 62 3.84 -18.62 2.88
C ASN A 62 5.32 -18.91 2.56
N LYS A 63 5.57 -19.88 1.67
CA LYS A 63 6.93 -20.23 1.26
C LYS A 63 7.59 -19.13 0.44
N ALA A 64 6.90 -18.58 -0.55
CA ALA A 64 7.42 -17.53 -1.43
C ALA A 64 7.76 -16.24 -0.64
N LEU A 65 6.96 -15.89 0.37
CA LEU A 65 7.15 -14.71 1.18
C LEU A 65 7.99 -14.96 2.45
N GLY A 66 8.49 -16.19 2.65
CA GLY A 66 9.26 -16.55 3.84
C GLY A 66 8.48 -16.35 5.14
N LEU A 67 7.16 -16.50 5.10
CA LEU A 67 6.30 -16.37 6.27
C LEU A 67 6.39 -17.66 7.11
N LYS A 68 6.31 -17.53 8.44
CA LYS A 68 6.14 -18.70 9.31
C LYS A 68 4.78 -19.34 9.00
N ALA A 69 4.74 -20.65 8.85
CA ALA A 69 3.63 -21.44 8.33
C ALA A 69 2.22 -21.13 8.89
N ASN A 70 2.14 -20.53 10.07
CA ASN A 70 0.87 -20.37 10.80
C ASN A 70 0.19 -19.01 10.60
N ILE A 71 0.78 -18.06 9.88
CA ILE A 71 0.19 -16.71 9.76
C ILE A 71 -1.04 -16.74 8.86
N LEU A 72 -0.95 -17.43 7.73
CA LEU A 72 -2.07 -17.53 6.78
C LEU A 72 -3.09 -18.61 7.14
N GLN A 73 -2.70 -19.63 7.92
CA GLN A 73 -3.62 -20.68 8.39
C GLN A 73 -4.60 -20.17 9.44
N LYS A 74 -4.26 -19.11 10.18
CA LYS A 74 -5.14 -18.48 11.18
C LYS A 74 -6.17 -17.52 10.59
N VAL A 75 -6.10 -17.25 9.30
CA VAL A 75 -7.11 -16.47 8.60
C VAL A 75 -8.23 -17.43 8.23
N GLU A 76 -9.40 -17.20 8.81
CA GLU A 76 -10.58 -18.09 8.64
C GLU A 76 -10.92 -18.34 7.17
N PRO A 77 -11.40 -19.54 6.82
CA PRO A 77 -11.63 -19.96 5.43
C PRO A 77 -12.85 -19.31 4.74
N SER A 78 -13.49 -18.33 5.35
CA SER A 78 -14.57 -17.53 4.72
C SER A 78 -14.03 -16.54 3.64
N VAL A 79 -12.88 -16.87 3.08
CA VAL A 79 -12.13 -15.97 2.21
C VAL A 79 -12.79 -15.91 0.84
N GLY A 80 -13.60 -14.89 0.59
CA GLY A 80 -14.04 -14.54 -0.76
C GLY A 80 -12.84 -14.16 -1.66
N ARG A 81 -13.06 -14.19 -2.97
CA ARG A 81 -11.99 -13.97 -3.97
C ARG A 81 -11.17 -12.68 -3.75
N GLY A 82 -11.81 -11.59 -3.29
CA GLY A 82 -11.13 -10.32 -2.98
C GLY A 82 -10.23 -10.36 -1.74
N GLU A 83 -10.46 -11.29 -0.83
CA GLU A 83 -9.72 -11.36 0.44
C GLU A 83 -8.29 -11.89 0.29
N ILE A 84 -8.03 -12.75 -0.70
CA ILE A 84 -6.66 -13.23 -0.99
C ILE A 84 -5.79 -12.07 -1.47
N LEU A 85 -6.33 -11.19 -2.30
CA LEU A 85 -5.61 -10.00 -2.76
C LEU A 85 -5.30 -9.06 -1.60
N ASP A 86 -6.29 -8.77 -0.76
CA ASP A 86 -6.11 -7.95 0.45
C ASP A 86 -5.05 -8.55 1.38
N LEU A 87 -5.01 -9.86 1.49
CA LEU A 87 -4.03 -10.60 2.28
C LEU A 87 -2.60 -10.45 1.72
N ILE A 88 -2.44 -10.62 0.41
CA ILE A 88 -1.16 -10.42 -0.28
C ILE A 88 -0.70 -8.97 -0.12
N LEU A 89 -1.60 -8.01 -0.34
CA LEU A 89 -1.30 -6.59 -0.22
C LEU A 89 -0.89 -6.22 1.21
N ALA A 90 -1.57 -6.74 2.23
CA ALA A 90 -1.23 -6.50 3.63
C ALA A 90 0.18 -7.01 3.97
N ILE A 91 0.55 -8.19 3.48
CA ILE A 91 1.87 -8.77 3.71
C ILE A 91 2.95 -7.95 3.02
N ILE A 92 2.76 -7.63 1.73
CA ILE A 92 3.72 -6.82 0.96
C ILE A 92 3.87 -5.44 1.61
N PHE A 93 2.76 -4.84 2.00
CA PHE A 93 2.75 -3.55 2.69
C PHE A 93 3.57 -3.59 3.99
N ALA A 94 3.33 -4.59 4.86
CA ALA A 94 4.09 -4.74 6.11
C ALA A 94 5.59 -4.95 5.85
N MET A 95 5.95 -5.76 4.86
CA MET A 95 7.36 -5.97 4.47
C MET A 95 8.02 -4.69 3.96
N GLN A 96 7.33 -3.92 3.14
CA GLN A 96 7.87 -2.67 2.58
C GLN A 96 8.01 -1.60 3.68
N ILE A 97 7.05 -1.48 4.58
CA ILE A 97 7.18 -0.58 5.74
C ILE A 97 8.35 -0.98 6.62
N ALA A 98 8.51 -2.27 6.93
CA ALA A 98 9.65 -2.74 7.74
C ALA A 98 11.01 -2.42 7.06
N ARG A 99 11.07 -2.45 5.73
CA ARG A 99 12.26 -2.01 4.97
C ARG A 99 12.45 -0.49 5.00
N ALA A 100 11.37 0.26 4.81
CA ALA A 100 11.39 1.72 4.81
C ALA A 100 11.79 2.28 6.18
N TYR A 101 11.31 1.67 7.27
CA TYR A 101 11.62 2.08 8.63
C TYR A 101 13.12 2.13 8.94
N ARG A 102 13.90 1.23 8.34
CA ARG A 102 15.38 1.24 8.47
C ARG A 102 16.02 2.50 7.93
N LYS A 103 15.36 3.19 7.00
CA LYS A 103 15.80 4.47 6.41
C LYS A 103 15.26 5.69 7.15
N GLY A 104 14.39 5.46 8.15
CA GLY A 104 13.70 6.51 8.89
C GLY A 104 12.44 7.01 8.18
N ILE A 105 11.70 7.88 8.87
CA ILE A 105 10.49 8.49 8.34
C ILE A 105 10.85 9.50 7.27
N TYR A 106 10.23 9.40 6.11
CA TYR A 106 10.42 10.33 5.01
C TYR A 106 9.99 11.74 5.40
N ARG A 107 10.87 12.70 5.19
CA ARG A 107 10.63 14.12 5.45
C ARG A 107 10.90 14.93 4.20
N ARG A 108 10.14 16.01 4.03
CA ARG A 108 10.38 16.98 2.97
C ARG A 108 10.15 18.40 3.48
N TYR A 109 10.74 19.36 2.79
CA TYR A 109 10.45 20.77 3.06
C TYR A 109 9.05 21.13 2.56
N ARG A 110 8.27 21.76 3.45
CA ARG A 110 6.97 22.34 3.13
C ARG A 110 6.97 23.82 3.49
N THR A 111 6.38 24.63 2.64
CA THR A 111 6.22 26.06 2.92
C THR A 111 4.85 26.29 3.54
N TYR A 112 4.84 26.94 4.67
CA TYR A 112 3.63 27.36 5.38
C TYR A 112 3.49 28.85 5.31
N GLU A 113 2.28 29.33 5.11
CA GLU A 113 1.94 30.73 5.15
C GLU A 113 1.26 31.05 6.47
N ASN A 114 1.91 31.85 7.29
CA ASN A 114 1.45 32.18 8.63
C ASN A 114 1.14 33.68 8.75
N ASN A 115 0.29 34.06 9.73
CA ASN A 115 0.02 35.41 10.12
C ASN A 115 -0.17 35.45 11.64
N ASP A 116 0.95 35.58 12.34
CA ASP A 116 0.98 35.59 13.81
C ASP A 116 2.03 36.57 14.34
N SER A 117 2.12 36.72 15.66
CA SER A 117 3.04 37.64 16.31
C SER A 117 4.51 37.16 16.35
N LYS A 118 4.77 35.89 15.96
CA LYS A 118 6.11 35.30 16.03
C LYS A 118 6.66 35.05 14.62
N LEU A 119 7.47 35.97 14.14
CA LEU A 119 8.14 35.85 12.86
C LEU A 119 9.12 34.63 12.85
N LYS A 120 8.86 33.65 11.99
CA LYS A 120 9.68 32.44 11.84
C LYS A 120 10.22 32.23 10.43
N GLY A 121 10.13 33.23 9.58
CA GLY A 121 10.54 33.05 8.19
C GLY A 121 10.56 34.35 7.40
N ARG A 122 10.37 34.26 6.09
CA ARG A 122 10.40 35.41 5.19
C ARG A 122 9.08 36.17 5.21
N ILE A 123 9.12 37.48 5.49
CA ILE A 123 7.94 38.36 5.46
C ILE A 123 7.40 38.43 4.02
N ASN A 124 6.12 38.19 3.87
CA ASN A 124 5.39 38.44 2.62
C ASN A 124 4.70 39.82 2.72
N VAL A 125 5.38 40.87 2.26
CA VAL A 125 4.93 42.27 2.39
C VAL A 125 3.57 42.46 1.75
N ALA A 126 3.36 41.98 0.52
CA ALA A 126 2.09 42.15 -0.18
C ALA A 126 0.92 41.49 0.58
N ARG A 127 1.15 40.29 1.12
CA ARG A 127 0.16 39.59 1.94
C ARG A 127 -0.04 40.25 3.29
N HIS A 128 1.04 40.77 3.89
CA HIS A 128 0.98 41.50 5.18
C HIS A 128 0.10 42.74 5.08
N ILE A 129 0.31 43.59 4.07
CA ILE A 129 -0.50 44.80 3.85
C ILE A 129 -1.98 44.45 3.65
N ARG A 130 -2.26 43.35 2.93
CA ARG A 130 -3.63 42.91 2.67
C ARG A 130 -4.33 42.35 3.91
N LEU A 131 -3.63 41.57 4.74
CA LEU A 131 -4.22 40.90 5.91
C LEU A 131 -4.20 41.77 7.16
N ASN A 132 -3.24 42.67 7.27
CA ASN A 132 -3.03 43.51 8.43
C ASN A 132 -3.00 45.01 8.01
N PRO A 133 -4.10 45.57 7.44
CA PRO A 133 -4.16 46.99 7.01
C PRO A 133 -3.98 47.94 8.19
N ILE A 134 -4.39 47.52 9.38
CA ILE A 134 -4.12 48.17 10.64
C ILE A 134 -3.24 47.25 11.46
N PHE A 135 -2.12 47.76 11.99
CA PHE A 135 -1.20 46.92 12.77
C PHE A 135 -1.89 46.36 14.02
N ASN A 136 -1.99 45.03 14.05
CA ASN A 136 -2.62 44.25 15.13
C ASN A 136 -1.62 43.34 15.86
N GLY A 137 -0.31 43.55 15.69
CA GLY A 137 0.74 42.75 16.26
C GLY A 137 1.09 41.47 15.46
N ASN A 138 0.35 41.17 14.39
CA ASN A 138 0.60 40.02 13.54
C ASN A 138 1.42 40.40 12.30
N ILE A 139 2.24 39.48 11.85
CA ILE A 139 3.08 39.62 10.65
C ILE A 139 2.80 38.45 9.71
N ALA A 140 2.46 38.76 8.46
CA ALA A 140 2.30 37.71 7.43
C ALA A 140 3.67 37.33 6.88
N TYR A 141 4.01 36.04 7.05
CA TYR A 141 5.28 35.48 6.62
C TYR A 141 5.12 34.09 6.07
N SER A 142 6.12 33.61 5.35
CA SER A 142 6.23 32.23 4.92
C SER A 142 7.41 31.57 5.63
N SER A 143 7.15 30.43 6.27
CA SER A 143 8.16 29.57 6.86
C SER A 143 8.37 28.31 6.04
N ARG A 144 9.59 27.80 5.99
CA ARG A 144 9.93 26.54 5.32
C ARG A 144 10.37 25.54 6.38
N GLU A 145 9.56 24.52 6.59
CA GLU A 145 9.79 23.52 7.63
C GLU A 145 10.10 22.15 7.03
N TYR A 146 11.07 21.45 7.61
CA TYR A 146 11.40 20.08 7.26
C TYR A 146 10.52 19.14 8.05
N THR A 147 9.39 18.73 7.46
CA THR A 147 8.34 17.99 8.15
C THR A 147 8.13 16.60 7.61
N ALA A 148 7.73 15.68 8.49
CA ALA A 148 7.24 14.36 8.12
C ALA A 148 5.73 14.37 7.76
N ASP A 149 5.01 15.47 8.05
CA ASP A 149 3.63 15.63 7.58
C ASP A 149 3.64 15.97 6.09
N ASN A 150 3.53 14.94 5.26
CA ASN A 150 3.49 15.03 3.81
C ASN A 150 2.55 13.97 3.23
N ASP A 151 2.19 14.14 1.96
CA ASP A 151 1.17 13.31 1.30
C ASP A 151 1.56 11.83 1.26
N MET A 152 2.86 11.52 1.10
CA MET A 152 3.35 10.15 1.09
C MET A 152 3.09 9.45 2.43
N ASN A 153 3.46 10.08 3.54
CA ASN A 153 3.26 9.52 4.87
C ASN A 153 1.77 9.45 5.24
N ARG A 154 0.96 10.43 4.82
CA ARG A 154 -0.50 10.40 4.97
C ARG A 154 -1.11 9.24 4.20
N MET A 155 -0.66 9.00 2.96
CA MET A 155 -1.11 7.86 2.16
C MET A 155 -0.77 6.52 2.82
N ILE A 156 0.43 6.37 3.36
CA ILE A 156 0.85 5.18 4.11
C ILE A 156 -0.07 4.94 5.31
N LEU A 157 -0.37 5.98 6.08
CA LEU A 157 -1.24 5.87 7.25
C LEU A 157 -2.68 5.50 6.87
N THR A 158 -3.19 6.06 5.78
CA THR A 158 -4.52 5.74 5.23
C THR A 158 -4.58 4.29 4.75
N ALA A 159 -3.57 3.83 4.02
CA ALA A 159 -3.47 2.45 3.55
C ALA A 159 -3.41 1.46 4.73
N TYR A 160 -2.58 1.74 5.73
CA TYR A 160 -2.53 0.93 6.95
C TYR A 160 -3.89 0.85 7.66
N THR A 161 -4.56 1.98 7.84
CA THR A 161 -5.86 2.03 8.51
C THR A 161 -6.93 1.25 7.73
N SER A 162 -6.90 1.33 6.39
CA SER A 162 -7.79 0.57 5.52
C SER A 162 -7.55 -0.94 5.65
N LEU A 163 -6.30 -1.39 5.59
CA LEU A 163 -5.94 -2.79 5.76
C LEU A 163 -6.28 -3.30 7.16
N GLN A 164 -6.05 -2.50 8.21
CA GLN A 164 -6.40 -2.85 9.58
C GLN A 164 -7.90 -3.05 9.78
N LYS A 165 -8.73 -2.25 9.08
CA LYS A 165 -10.20 -2.41 9.12
C LYS A 165 -10.66 -3.66 8.38
N ARG A 166 -10.06 -3.97 7.22
CA ARG A 166 -10.45 -5.12 6.40
C ARG A 166 -9.96 -6.45 6.98
N GLN A 167 -8.72 -6.48 7.48
CA GLN A 167 -8.04 -7.70 7.93
C GLN A 167 -7.38 -7.51 9.30
N PRO A 168 -8.17 -7.28 10.38
CA PRO A 168 -7.63 -6.94 11.69
C PRO A 168 -6.78 -8.06 12.30
N GLY A 169 -7.18 -9.31 12.12
CA GLY A 169 -6.46 -10.49 12.62
C GLY A 169 -5.08 -10.62 11.98
N LEU A 170 -5.04 -10.53 10.64
CA LEU A 170 -3.78 -10.59 9.89
C LEU A 170 -2.84 -9.44 10.25
N MET A 171 -3.35 -8.21 10.33
CA MET A 171 -2.52 -7.05 10.66
C MET A 171 -1.87 -7.18 12.04
N ARG A 172 -2.58 -7.69 13.04
CA ARG A 172 -2.01 -7.98 14.37
C ARG A 172 -0.85 -8.98 14.31
N GLU A 173 -1.00 -10.06 13.54
CA GLU A 173 0.08 -11.06 13.40
C GLU A 173 1.28 -10.49 12.62
N LEU A 174 1.04 -9.66 11.59
CA LEU A 174 2.10 -8.98 10.86
C LEU A 174 2.86 -7.96 11.72
N GLU A 175 2.17 -7.24 12.60
CA GLU A 175 2.80 -6.31 13.56
C GLU A 175 3.67 -7.06 14.58
N LYS A 176 3.24 -8.23 15.05
CA LYS A 176 4.06 -9.08 15.93
C LYS A 176 5.31 -9.58 15.21
N LYS A 177 5.17 -9.98 13.94
CA LYS A 177 6.28 -10.47 13.13
C LYS A 177 7.23 -9.36 12.72
N TYR A 178 6.68 -8.23 12.32
CA TYR A 178 7.41 -7.05 11.85
C TYR A 178 7.24 -5.90 12.84
N THR A 179 7.90 -6.00 14.01
CA THR A 179 7.87 -4.98 15.06
C THR A 179 8.06 -3.55 14.52
N PRO A 180 8.96 -3.29 13.53
CA PRO A 180 9.12 -1.96 12.94
C PRO A 180 7.84 -1.35 12.34
N VAL A 181 6.86 -2.18 11.94
CA VAL A 181 5.59 -1.67 11.38
C VAL A 181 4.81 -0.91 12.44
N LYS A 182 4.68 -1.50 13.62
CA LYS A 182 3.97 -0.87 14.74
C LYS A 182 4.64 0.44 15.15
N ASP A 183 5.95 0.44 15.29
CA ASP A 183 6.72 1.61 15.70
C ASP A 183 6.64 2.74 14.67
N PHE A 184 6.77 2.39 13.39
CA PHE A 184 6.65 3.35 12.29
C PHE A 184 5.27 4.02 12.25
N ILE A 185 4.20 3.23 12.36
CA ILE A 185 2.83 3.75 12.34
C ILE A 185 2.54 4.60 13.58
N SER A 186 3.03 4.19 14.75
CA SER A 186 2.89 4.98 15.98
C SER A 186 3.58 6.34 15.87
N GLN A 187 4.79 6.37 15.33
CA GLN A 187 5.51 7.62 15.09
C GLN A 187 4.77 8.51 14.08
N LEU A 188 4.25 7.95 12.98
CA LEU A 188 3.48 8.70 12.00
C LEU A 188 2.21 9.30 12.62
N LYS A 189 1.48 8.52 13.42
CA LYS A 189 0.28 9.01 14.12
C LYS A 189 0.61 10.18 15.04
N ASN A 190 1.68 10.08 15.83
CA ASN A 190 2.09 11.15 16.74
C ASN A 190 2.49 12.44 16.01
N ILE A 191 3.13 12.32 14.84
CA ILE A 191 3.54 13.50 14.04
C ILE A 191 2.35 14.17 13.36
N MET A 192 1.33 13.38 12.99
CA MET A 192 0.18 13.85 12.21
C MET A 192 -1.05 14.18 13.06
N GLN A 193 -0.96 14.04 14.38
CA GLN A 193 -1.97 14.59 15.27
C GLN A 193 -1.82 16.12 15.29
N PRO A 194 -2.94 16.87 15.10
CA PRO A 194 -2.93 18.33 15.10
C PRO A 194 -2.53 18.91 16.45
#